data_1239a0c9cf2ed3ffd404701bf0759507
#
_entry.id   1239a0c9cf2ed3ffd404701bf0759507
#
_cell.length_a   1.000
_cell.length_b   1.000
_cell.length_c   1.000
_cell.angle_alpha   90.00
_cell.angle_beta   90.00
_cell.angle_gamma   90.00
#
_symmetry.space_group_name_H-M   'P 1'
#
loop_
_entity.id
_entity.type
_entity.pdbx_description
1 polymer ?
#
loop_
_entity_poly.entity_id
_entity_poly.type
_entity_poly.pdbx_seq_one_letter_code
_entity_poly.pdbx_strand_id
1 'polypeptide(L)'
;MLDQSAILALAEAPSDAPLESARPSRAEAEAAVRTLIRWAGDAPEREGLRDTPARVVRAYEEWFDGYARDPAAILGRRFERGGYDDYVLLRDIPVRSVCEHHMAAIEGVAHVAYLPGERVVGISKLARLVDAYARRLQIQERLTAEIADTLQSALQPRGVAVVIRASHGCMTTRGVPTHGTS
;
A
#
# COMPACT_ATOMS: atom_id res chain seq x y z
N MET A 1 35.75 -6.46 34.13
CA MET A 1 34.56 -7.32 33.96
C MET A 1 33.40 -6.39 33.67
N LEU A 2 33.07 -6.21 32.39
CA LEU A 2 31.94 -5.39 31.96
C LEU A 2 30.75 -6.32 31.74
N ASP A 3 29.67 -6.05 32.42
CA ASP A 3 28.40 -6.78 32.34
C ASP A 3 27.78 -6.59 30.94
N GLN A 4 27.67 -7.66 30.17
CA GLN A 4 27.07 -7.71 28.84
C GLN A 4 25.62 -8.20 28.90
N SER A 5 24.76 -7.54 29.65
CA SER A 5 23.32 -7.87 29.76
C SER A 5 22.41 -6.74 29.30
N ALA A 6 22.75 -6.06 28.22
CA ALA A 6 21.78 -5.19 27.51
C ALA A 6 21.07 -6.03 26.43
N ILE A 7 20.07 -6.81 26.84
CA ILE A 7 19.13 -7.41 25.88
C ILE A 7 18.30 -6.29 25.29
N LEU A 8 18.53 -6.02 23.99
CA LEU A 8 17.63 -5.18 23.20
C LEU A 8 16.26 -5.88 23.19
N ALA A 9 15.32 -5.32 23.92
CA ALA A 9 13.91 -5.65 23.72
C ALA A 9 13.52 -5.15 22.35
N LEU A 10 13.40 -6.05 21.37
CA LEU A 10 12.72 -5.76 20.11
C LEU A 10 11.28 -5.38 20.47
N ALA A 11 10.91 -4.13 20.24
CA ALA A 11 9.54 -3.70 20.37
C ALA A 11 8.69 -4.57 19.44
N GLU A 12 7.73 -5.29 20.00
CA GLU A 12 6.74 -6.03 19.21
C GLU A 12 6.05 -5.03 18.28
N ALA A 13 6.04 -5.36 16.99
CA ALA A 13 5.29 -4.59 16.01
C ALA A 13 3.81 -4.54 16.45
N PRO A 14 3.13 -3.39 16.36
CA PRO A 14 1.72 -3.31 16.71
C PRO A 14 0.95 -4.35 15.89
N SER A 15 0.11 -5.13 16.59
CA SER A 15 -0.68 -6.19 15.96
C SER A 15 -1.60 -5.56 14.91
N ASP A 16 -1.51 -6.01 13.66
CA ASP A 16 -2.41 -5.67 12.55
C ASP A 16 -3.81 -6.32 12.72
N ALA A 17 -4.33 -6.39 13.93
CA ALA A 17 -5.69 -6.87 14.17
C ALA A 17 -6.68 -5.89 13.52
N PRO A 18 -7.54 -6.35 12.60
CA PRO A 18 -8.52 -5.47 11.98
C PRO A 18 -9.44 -4.86 13.03
N LEU A 19 -9.61 -3.55 13.00
CA LEU A 19 -10.55 -2.82 13.85
C LEU A 19 -12.01 -3.04 13.39
N GLU A 20 -12.44 -4.30 13.24
CA GLU A 20 -13.79 -4.64 12.77
C GLU A 20 -14.91 -4.09 13.66
N SER A 21 -14.63 -3.85 14.95
CA SER A 21 -15.64 -3.36 15.89
C SER A 21 -15.81 -1.83 15.92
N ALA A 22 -15.06 -1.07 15.15
CA ALA A 22 -14.99 0.40 15.25
C ALA A 22 -15.09 1.16 13.92
N ARG A 23 -15.46 0.50 12.80
CA ARG A 23 -15.61 1.23 11.53
C ARG A 23 -16.79 2.20 11.62
N PRO A 24 -16.55 3.52 11.49
CA PRO A 24 -17.64 4.51 11.55
C PRO A 24 -18.61 4.33 10.39
N SER A 25 -19.83 4.79 10.59
CA SER A 25 -20.84 4.83 9.53
C SER A 25 -20.43 5.78 8.41
N ARG A 26 -21.01 5.60 7.23
CA ARG A 26 -20.82 6.51 6.10
C ARG A 26 -21.22 7.95 6.46
N ALA A 27 -22.28 8.14 7.23
CA ALA A 27 -22.73 9.46 7.65
C ALA A 27 -21.71 10.18 8.55
N GLU A 28 -21.08 9.46 9.47
CA GLU A 28 -19.99 9.98 10.32
C GLU A 28 -18.76 10.35 9.49
N ALA A 29 -18.38 9.53 8.52
CA ALA A 29 -17.28 9.82 7.61
C ALA A 29 -17.56 11.09 6.77
N GLU A 30 -18.77 11.24 6.23
CA GLU A 30 -19.17 12.44 5.50
C GLU A 30 -19.21 13.69 6.40
N ALA A 31 -19.63 13.56 7.67
CA ALA A 31 -19.59 14.65 8.64
C ALA A 31 -18.15 15.10 8.94
N ALA A 32 -17.22 14.16 9.04
CA ALA A 32 -15.79 14.46 9.20
C ALA A 32 -15.24 15.26 8.01
N VAL A 33 -15.61 14.91 6.78
CA VAL A 33 -15.23 15.67 5.58
C VAL A 33 -15.79 17.09 5.62
N ARG A 34 -17.05 17.30 6.04
CA ARG A 34 -17.63 18.65 6.22
C ARG A 34 -16.83 19.48 7.22
N THR A 35 -16.39 18.84 8.31
CA THR A 35 -15.53 19.49 9.32
C THR A 35 -14.19 19.91 8.73
N LEU A 36 -13.55 19.06 7.91
CA LEU A 36 -12.28 19.38 7.24
C LEU A 36 -12.44 20.53 6.23
N ILE A 37 -13.55 20.59 5.49
CA ILE A 37 -13.83 21.70 4.57
C ILE A 37 -13.92 23.02 5.34
N ARG A 38 -14.63 23.07 6.48
CA ARG A 38 -14.71 24.26 7.35
C ARG A 38 -13.34 24.62 7.93
N TRP A 39 -12.57 23.61 8.36
CA TRP A 39 -11.21 23.82 8.85
C TRP A 39 -10.28 24.43 7.79
N ALA A 40 -10.47 24.05 6.53
CA ALA A 40 -9.74 24.63 5.39
C ALA A 40 -10.17 26.08 5.07
N GLY A 41 -11.23 26.59 5.71
CA GLY A 41 -11.73 27.97 5.53
C GLY A 41 -12.81 28.12 4.48
N ASP A 42 -13.46 27.03 4.04
CA ASP A 42 -14.54 27.08 3.04
C ASP A 42 -15.89 26.59 3.61
N ALA A 43 -16.98 26.90 2.91
CA ALA A 43 -18.35 26.57 3.29
C ALA A 43 -18.82 25.27 2.58
N PRO A 44 -19.03 24.16 3.31
CA PRO A 44 -19.48 22.90 2.70
C PRO A 44 -20.87 22.98 2.10
N GLU A 45 -21.64 24.03 2.41
CA GLU A 45 -23.02 24.26 1.93
C GLU A 45 -23.04 24.93 0.55
N ARG A 46 -21.93 25.56 0.09
CA ARG A 46 -21.89 26.19 -1.24
C ARG A 46 -22.06 25.14 -2.34
N GLU A 47 -22.63 25.55 -3.47
CA GLU A 47 -23.02 24.65 -4.57
C GLU A 47 -21.94 23.67 -4.99
N GLY A 48 -20.72 24.13 -5.20
CA GLY A 48 -19.59 23.29 -5.64
C GLY A 48 -19.09 22.27 -4.60
N LEU A 49 -19.41 22.45 -3.30
CA LEU A 49 -18.95 21.57 -2.20
C LEU A 49 -20.06 20.71 -1.57
N ARG A 50 -21.33 20.96 -1.92
CA ARG A 50 -22.47 20.26 -1.32
C ARG A 50 -22.35 18.75 -1.39
N ASP A 51 -21.90 18.21 -2.53
CA ASP A 51 -21.73 16.77 -2.75
C ASP A 51 -20.32 16.26 -2.41
N THR A 52 -19.38 17.13 -2.08
CA THR A 52 -17.98 16.77 -1.83
C THR A 52 -17.82 15.75 -0.72
N PRO A 53 -18.52 15.82 0.44
CA PRO A 53 -18.43 14.79 1.47
C PRO A 53 -18.72 13.38 0.95
N ALA A 54 -19.82 13.23 0.21
CA ALA A 54 -20.19 11.93 -0.35
C ALA A 54 -19.21 11.45 -1.45
N ARG A 55 -18.64 12.37 -2.24
CA ARG A 55 -17.63 12.05 -3.26
C ARG A 55 -16.32 11.60 -2.63
N VAL A 56 -15.86 12.25 -1.57
CA VAL A 56 -14.64 11.88 -0.84
C VAL A 56 -14.79 10.49 -0.22
N VAL A 57 -15.91 10.22 0.45
CA VAL A 57 -16.12 8.90 1.07
C VAL A 57 -16.13 7.79 0.01
N ARG A 58 -16.79 7.99 -1.16
CA ARG A 58 -16.71 7.01 -2.26
C ARG A 58 -15.29 6.82 -2.80
N ALA A 59 -14.53 7.90 -2.96
CA ALA A 59 -13.13 7.80 -3.39
C ALA A 59 -12.29 7.02 -2.39
N TYR A 60 -12.52 7.19 -1.09
CA TYR A 60 -11.85 6.45 -0.04
C TYR A 60 -12.20 4.96 -0.06
N GLU A 61 -13.45 4.60 -0.35
CA GLU A 61 -13.87 3.20 -0.55
C GLU A 61 -13.05 2.52 -1.66
N GLU A 62 -12.72 3.26 -2.74
CA GLU A 62 -11.90 2.76 -3.84
C GLU A 62 -10.41 2.76 -3.51
N TRP A 63 -9.89 3.83 -2.89
CA TRP A 63 -8.46 3.98 -2.58
C TRP A 63 -8.00 3.03 -1.48
N PHE A 64 -8.88 2.63 -0.58
CA PHE A 64 -8.58 1.78 0.57
C PHE A 64 -9.23 0.40 0.51
N ASP A 65 -9.67 -0.06 -0.66
CA ASP A 65 -10.25 -1.39 -0.83
C ASP A 65 -9.23 -2.51 -0.58
N GLY A 66 -7.94 -2.20 -0.58
CA GLY A 66 -6.87 -3.12 -0.24
C GLY A 66 -6.94 -3.70 1.18
N TYR A 67 -7.59 -3.00 2.12
CA TYR A 67 -7.84 -3.55 3.46
C TYR A 67 -8.84 -4.71 3.47
N ALA A 68 -9.72 -4.78 2.47
CA ALA A 68 -10.68 -5.88 2.31
C ALA A 68 -10.14 -7.05 1.47
N ARG A 69 -8.93 -6.96 0.95
CA ARG A 69 -8.30 -7.99 0.12
C ARG A 69 -7.30 -8.80 0.93
N ASP A 70 -7.27 -10.11 0.67
CA ASP A 70 -6.21 -11.00 1.14
C ASP A 70 -5.10 -11.12 0.09
N PRO A 71 -3.92 -10.51 0.31
CA PRO A 71 -2.82 -10.57 -0.64
C PRO A 71 -2.28 -11.98 -0.86
N ALA A 72 -2.29 -12.84 0.16
CA ALA A 72 -1.81 -14.22 0.03
C ALA A 72 -2.75 -15.05 -0.86
N ALA A 73 -4.06 -14.85 -0.74
CA ALA A 73 -5.06 -15.52 -1.59
C ALA A 73 -4.93 -15.13 -3.07
N ILE A 74 -4.44 -13.92 -3.37
CA ILE A 74 -4.15 -13.50 -4.75
C ILE A 74 -3.17 -14.46 -5.42
N LEU A 75 -2.17 -14.97 -4.69
CA LEU A 75 -1.14 -15.90 -5.18
C LEU A 75 -1.56 -17.37 -5.06
N GLY A 76 -2.80 -17.67 -4.67
CA GLY A 76 -3.25 -19.04 -4.39
C GLY A 76 -3.21 -19.98 -5.59
N ARG A 77 -3.52 -19.50 -6.80
CA ARG A 77 -3.44 -20.32 -8.01
C ARG A 77 -2.00 -20.32 -8.57
N ARG A 78 -1.32 -21.44 -8.42
CA ARG A 78 0.08 -21.66 -8.79
C ARG A 78 0.17 -22.72 -9.88
N PHE A 79 1.25 -22.68 -10.67
CA PHE A 79 1.56 -23.61 -11.73
C PHE A 79 2.95 -24.20 -11.52
N GLU A 80 3.24 -25.33 -12.12
CA GLU A 80 4.59 -25.87 -12.20
C GLU A 80 5.46 -24.97 -13.09
N ARG A 81 6.72 -24.86 -12.78
CA ARG A 81 7.69 -24.00 -13.50
C ARG A 81 7.89 -24.38 -14.98
N GLY A 82 7.63 -25.64 -15.35
CA GLY A 82 7.72 -26.09 -16.74
C GLY A 82 9.14 -26.19 -17.31
N GLY A 83 10.15 -26.28 -16.46
CA GLY A 83 11.54 -26.59 -16.87
C GLY A 83 12.43 -25.39 -17.26
N TYR A 84 11.93 -24.14 -17.27
CA TYR A 84 12.79 -22.96 -17.48
C TYR A 84 13.44 -22.47 -16.17
N ASP A 85 14.65 -21.93 -16.26
CA ASP A 85 15.47 -21.53 -15.11
C ASP A 85 15.71 -20.02 -14.99
N ASP A 86 15.00 -19.23 -15.77
CA ASP A 86 15.14 -17.78 -15.77
C ASP A 86 14.20 -17.10 -14.78
N TYR A 87 14.45 -15.81 -14.52
CA TYR A 87 13.61 -15.01 -13.65
C TYR A 87 12.31 -14.58 -14.34
N VAL A 88 11.24 -14.43 -13.56
CA VAL A 88 10.00 -13.78 -13.98
C VAL A 88 10.08 -12.32 -13.58
N LEU A 89 9.90 -11.41 -14.54
CA LEU A 89 9.92 -9.97 -14.31
C LEU A 89 8.66 -9.32 -14.88
N LEU A 90 7.96 -8.56 -14.05
CA LEU A 90 6.92 -7.62 -14.48
C LEU A 90 7.35 -6.20 -14.13
N ARG A 91 7.44 -5.35 -15.15
CA ARG A 91 7.85 -3.94 -15.00
C ARG A 91 6.66 -3.01 -15.16
N ASP A 92 6.87 -1.77 -14.70
CA ASP A 92 5.98 -0.63 -14.91
C ASP A 92 4.55 -0.87 -14.40
N ILE A 93 4.44 -1.58 -13.27
CA ILE A 93 3.16 -1.79 -12.60
C ILE A 93 2.76 -0.45 -11.96
N PRO A 94 1.60 0.13 -12.31
CA PRO A 94 1.18 1.38 -11.70
C PRO A 94 1.02 1.25 -10.18
N VAL A 95 1.61 2.18 -9.43
CA VAL A 95 1.43 2.33 -7.98
C VAL A 95 0.60 3.59 -7.74
N ARG A 96 -0.55 3.43 -7.10
CA ARG A 96 -1.38 4.51 -6.59
C ARG A 96 -1.69 4.19 -5.14
N SER A 97 -1.09 4.95 -4.23
CA SER A 97 -1.17 4.73 -2.80
C SER A 97 -1.41 6.03 -2.05
N VAL A 98 -1.57 5.95 -0.76
CA VAL A 98 -1.81 7.10 0.12
C VAL A 98 -0.82 7.05 1.27
N CYS A 99 -0.08 8.13 1.45
CA CYS A 99 0.87 8.29 2.55
C CYS A 99 0.14 8.25 3.91
N GLU A 100 0.56 7.38 4.81
CA GLU A 100 -0.09 7.24 6.13
C GLU A 100 0.08 8.47 7.02
N HIS A 101 1.16 9.25 6.82
CA HIS A 101 1.46 10.40 7.67
C HIS A 101 0.60 11.64 7.36
N HIS A 102 0.20 11.83 6.11
CA HIS A 102 -0.47 13.04 5.65
C HIS A 102 -1.71 12.79 4.79
N MET A 103 -2.04 11.52 4.53
CA MET A 103 -3.10 11.10 3.60
C MET A 103 -2.96 11.74 2.21
N ALA A 104 -1.71 12.03 1.81
CA ALA A 104 -1.37 12.57 0.49
C ALA A 104 -1.07 11.44 -0.49
N ALA A 105 -1.31 11.66 -1.78
CA ALA A 105 -1.08 10.67 -2.81
C ALA A 105 0.40 10.27 -2.92
N ILE A 106 0.65 8.99 -3.16
CA ILE A 106 1.91 8.41 -3.60
C ILE A 106 1.63 7.80 -4.97
N GLU A 107 2.31 8.29 -6.00
CA GLU A 107 2.08 7.85 -7.39
C GLU A 107 3.39 7.48 -8.06
N GLY A 108 3.40 6.32 -8.71
CA GLY A 108 4.62 5.83 -9.35
C GLY A 108 4.46 4.49 -10.05
N VAL A 109 5.55 3.75 -10.10
CA VAL A 109 5.61 2.42 -10.70
C VAL A 109 6.41 1.46 -9.83
N ALA A 110 5.99 0.20 -9.84
CA ALA A 110 6.71 -0.91 -9.24
C ALA A 110 7.26 -1.85 -10.33
N HIS A 111 8.43 -2.41 -10.05
CA HIS A 111 9.01 -3.51 -10.82
C HIS A 111 9.17 -4.68 -9.86
N VAL A 112 8.61 -5.83 -10.23
CA VAL A 112 8.61 -7.04 -9.40
C VAL A 112 9.24 -8.17 -10.17
N ALA A 113 10.28 -8.78 -9.59
CA ALA A 113 10.92 -9.95 -10.14
C ALA A 113 11.04 -11.05 -9.10
N TYR A 114 11.00 -12.29 -9.54
CA TYR A 114 11.38 -13.42 -8.71
C TYR A 114 12.07 -14.51 -9.56
N LEU A 115 13.00 -15.24 -8.94
CA LEU A 115 13.63 -16.40 -9.54
C LEU A 115 12.86 -17.65 -9.08
N PRO A 116 12.11 -18.34 -9.96
CA PRO A 116 11.23 -19.41 -9.55
C PRO A 116 11.95 -20.56 -8.84
N GLY A 117 11.32 -21.10 -7.79
CA GLY A 117 11.59 -22.43 -7.27
C GLY A 117 10.86 -23.48 -8.11
N GLU A 118 9.98 -24.25 -7.49
CA GLU A 118 9.16 -25.27 -8.19
C GLU A 118 7.86 -24.69 -8.79
N ARG A 119 7.38 -23.58 -8.25
CA ARG A 119 6.08 -23.00 -8.58
C ARG A 119 6.20 -21.59 -9.15
N VAL A 120 5.27 -21.27 -10.05
CA VAL A 120 5.08 -19.93 -10.61
C VAL A 120 3.63 -19.50 -10.50
N VAL A 121 3.40 -18.20 -10.63
CA VAL A 121 2.05 -17.62 -10.72
C VAL A 121 1.86 -16.91 -12.05
N GLY A 122 0.61 -16.75 -12.46
CA GLY A 122 0.30 -15.93 -13.61
C GLY A 122 0.77 -14.48 -13.39
N ILE A 123 1.39 -13.88 -14.40
CA ILE A 123 2.03 -12.55 -14.32
C ILE A 123 1.07 -11.46 -13.82
N SER A 124 -0.23 -11.55 -14.13
CA SER A 124 -1.26 -10.62 -13.64
C SER A 124 -1.44 -10.65 -12.11
N LYS A 125 -0.99 -11.73 -11.45
CA LYS A 125 -1.04 -11.84 -9.99
C LYS A 125 -0.05 -10.91 -9.31
N LEU A 126 1.10 -10.65 -9.95
CA LEU A 126 2.08 -9.70 -9.46
C LEU A 126 1.49 -8.28 -9.43
N ALA A 127 0.84 -7.85 -10.51
CA ALA A 127 0.18 -6.56 -10.55
C ALA A 127 -0.96 -6.43 -9.52
N ARG A 128 -1.76 -7.49 -9.34
CA ARG A 128 -2.82 -7.50 -8.33
C ARG A 128 -2.30 -7.48 -6.90
N LEU A 129 -1.16 -8.10 -6.65
CA LEU A 129 -0.50 -8.07 -5.34
C LEU A 129 -0.02 -6.65 -5.01
N VAL A 130 0.66 -5.99 -5.95
CA VAL A 130 1.08 -4.59 -5.82
C VAL A 130 -0.13 -3.69 -5.56
N ASP A 131 -1.20 -3.81 -6.35
CA ASP A 131 -2.42 -3.01 -6.19
C ASP A 131 -3.10 -3.24 -4.83
N ALA A 132 -3.15 -4.48 -4.35
CA ALA A 132 -3.78 -4.80 -3.06
C ALA A 132 -3.05 -4.16 -1.86
N TYR A 133 -1.72 -4.13 -1.88
CA TYR A 133 -0.95 -3.45 -0.85
C TYR A 133 -0.91 -1.93 -1.03
N ALA A 134 -0.84 -1.44 -2.27
CA ALA A 134 -0.85 -0.01 -2.55
C ALA A 134 -2.16 0.69 -2.11
N ARG A 135 -3.30 0.00 -2.19
CA ARG A 135 -4.61 0.53 -1.77
C ARG A 135 -4.83 0.48 -0.25
N ARG A 136 -3.83 0.93 0.50
CA ARG A 136 -3.83 1.07 1.97
C ARG A 136 -3.13 2.38 2.33
N LEU A 137 -3.22 2.78 3.59
CA LEU A 137 -2.32 3.80 4.13
C LEU A 137 -0.90 3.22 4.23
N GLN A 138 0.06 3.80 3.51
CA GLN A 138 1.38 3.21 3.30
C GLN A 138 2.55 4.18 3.51
N ILE A 139 3.70 3.58 3.75
CA ILE A 139 5.01 4.14 3.44
C ILE A 139 5.67 3.27 2.38
N GLN A 140 6.53 3.85 1.54
CA GLN A 140 7.12 3.15 0.39
C GLN A 140 7.92 1.91 0.83
N GLU A 141 8.65 2.02 1.93
CA GLU A 141 9.51 0.98 2.47
C GLU A 141 8.68 -0.24 2.90
N ARG A 142 7.59 -0.02 3.65
CA ARG A 142 6.69 -1.10 4.07
C ARG A 142 5.97 -1.73 2.87
N LEU A 143 5.46 -0.92 1.95
CA LEU A 143 4.84 -1.41 0.72
C LEU A 143 5.78 -2.34 -0.07
N THR A 144 7.05 -1.95 -0.19
CA THR A 144 8.07 -2.72 -0.88
C THR A 144 8.33 -4.06 -0.17
N ALA A 145 8.47 -4.03 1.15
CA ALA A 145 8.72 -5.21 1.97
C ALA A 145 7.53 -6.18 1.95
N GLU A 146 6.31 -5.71 2.17
CA GLU A 146 5.09 -6.54 2.17
C GLU A 146 4.89 -7.30 0.85
N ILE A 147 5.17 -6.67 -0.29
CA ILE A 147 5.10 -7.32 -1.61
C ILE A 147 6.15 -8.44 -1.71
N ALA A 148 7.40 -8.14 -1.31
CA ALA A 148 8.50 -9.10 -1.38
C ALA A 148 8.27 -10.29 -0.45
N ASP A 149 7.87 -10.05 0.80
CA ASP A 149 7.63 -11.07 1.82
C ASP A 149 6.47 -11.99 1.45
N THR A 150 5.40 -11.44 0.89
CA THR A 150 4.26 -12.22 0.42
C THR A 150 4.66 -13.14 -0.74
N LEU A 151 5.45 -12.66 -1.69
CA LEU A 151 5.98 -13.49 -2.78
C LEU A 151 6.91 -14.57 -2.23
N GLN A 152 7.81 -14.21 -1.32
CA GLN A 152 8.75 -15.15 -0.69
C GLN A 152 8.00 -16.27 0.06
N SER A 153 7.01 -15.89 0.86
CA SER A 153 6.24 -16.86 1.66
C SER A 153 5.34 -17.74 0.81
N ALA A 154 4.68 -17.17 -0.22
CA ALA A 154 3.71 -17.89 -1.03
C ALA A 154 4.35 -18.83 -2.06
N LEU A 155 5.45 -18.43 -2.71
CA LEU A 155 6.04 -19.16 -3.83
C LEU A 155 7.33 -19.90 -3.47
N GLN A 156 7.96 -19.54 -2.35
CA GLN A 156 9.29 -20.05 -1.95
C GLN A 156 10.29 -20.00 -3.11
N PRO A 157 10.43 -18.85 -3.79
CA PRO A 157 11.33 -18.70 -4.90
C PRO A 157 12.78 -18.69 -4.40
N ARG A 158 13.72 -18.86 -5.31
CA ARG A 158 15.17 -18.76 -5.03
C ARG A 158 15.61 -17.31 -4.72
N GLY A 159 14.80 -16.31 -5.09
CA GLY A 159 15.00 -14.91 -4.78
C GLY A 159 13.84 -14.05 -5.25
N VAL A 160 13.65 -12.89 -4.60
CA VAL A 160 12.66 -11.87 -4.93
C VAL A 160 13.34 -10.52 -4.99
N ALA A 161 12.94 -9.68 -5.93
CA ALA A 161 13.33 -8.29 -6.01
C ALA A 161 12.09 -7.42 -6.28
N VAL A 162 11.94 -6.36 -5.50
CA VAL A 162 10.89 -5.36 -5.67
C VAL A 162 11.54 -3.98 -5.66
N VAL A 163 11.25 -3.18 -6.67
CA VAL A 163 11.72 -1.80 -6.79
C VAL A 163 10.52 -0.91 -7.03
N ILE A 164 10.34 0.12 -6.21
CA ILE A 164 9.28 1.11 -6.37
C ILE A 164 9.91 2.49 -6.58
N ARG A 165 9.48 3.16 -7.63
CA ARG A 165 9.79 4.57 -7.91
C ARG A 165 8.51 5.36 -7.85
N ALA A 166 8.42 6.30 -6.90
CA ALA A 166 7.20 7.06 -6.71
C ALA A 166 7.47 8.52 -6.32
N SER A 167 6.54 9.38 -6.69
CA SER A 167 6.43 10.76 -6.22
C SER A 167 5.53 10.78 -4.98
N HIS A 168 5.96 11.52 -3.97
CA HIS A 168 5.25 11.63 -2.69
C HIS A 168 4.60 13.02 -2.57
N GLY A 169 3.27 13.09 -2.67
CA GLY A 169 2.52 14.33 -2.55
C GLY A 169 2.78 15.08 -1.24
N CYS A 170 3.06 14.36 -0.15
CA CYS A 170 3.43 14.96 1.13
C CYS A 170 4.77 15.74 1.09
N MET A 171 5.62 15.49 0.12
CA MET A 171 6.89 16.18 -0.09
C MET A 171 6.84 17.18 -1.24
N THR A 172 6.03 16.91 -2.27
CA THR A 172 6.00 17.73 -3.49
C THR A 172 4.98 18.87 -3.43
N THR A 173 3.92 18.74 -2.61
CA THR A 173 2.83 19.74 -2.52
C THR A 173 2.85 20.57 -1.24
N ARG A 174 3.71 20.25 -0.28
CA ARG A 174 3.85 20.94 1.01
C ARG A 174 5.23 20.72 1.62
N GLY A 175 5.54 21.47 2.70
CA GLY A 175 6.81 21.35 3.41
C GLY A 175 7.96 21.96 2.61
N VAL A 176 9.14 21.33 2.70
CA VAL A 176 10.30 21.71 1.87
C VAL A 176 10.14 21.06 0.50
N PRO A 177 9.93 21.85 -0.58
CA PRO A 177 9.72 21.28 -1.90
C PRO A 177 10.99 20.56 -2.37
N THR A 178 10.95 19.25 -2.42
CA THR A 178 12.01 18.45 -3.05
C THR A 178 11.51 17.99 -4.41
N HIS A 179 11.92 18.69 -5.47
CA HIS A 179 11.64 18.28 -6.84
C HIS A 179 12.59 17.13 -7.23
N GLY A 180 12.05 15.99 -7.60
CA GLY A 180 12.81 14.89 -8.21
C GLY A 180 13.48 13.90 -7.27
N THR A 181 13.06 13.79 -6.02
CA THR A 181 13.43 12.65 -5.18
C THR A 181 12.53 11.45 -5.51
N SER A 182 13.10 10.51 -6.21
CA SER A 182 12.54 9.16 -6.45
C SER A 182 13.39 8.13 -5.73
#